data_2a0c0112e5495a6e16cfbd90d4340795
#
_entry.id   2a0c0112e5495a6e16cfbd90d4340795
#
_cell.length_a   1.000
_cell.length_b   1.000
_cell.length_c   1.000
_cell.angle_alpha   90.00
_cell.angle_beta   90.00
_cell.angle_gamma   90.00
#
_symmetry.space_group_name_H-M   'P 1'
#
loop_
_entity.id
_entity.type
_entity.pdbx_description
1 polymer ?
#
loop_
_entity_poly.entity_id
_entity_poly.type
_entity_poly.pdbx_seq_one_letter_code
_entity_poly.pdbx_strand_id
1 'polypeptide(L)'
;YCSVSQEGEVRFLPDRYVEGQCPECSHEGARGDQCDSCGATYEAHELVNPKSKLDPESDIEVRDTEHFFLRLNDFQSSLSLHSSEKQKVWKPNVRAMSKNWLDMGLRPRAVTRDIEWGITIPLEGEDWQSKRVYVWFEAVQGYYSCARIWASRIASSAGHPDGEDAWINWWQVSETGESPKHIYFMGKDNIPFHTIIWPAI
;
A
#
# COMPACT_ATOMS: atom_id res chain seq x y z
N TYR A 1 13.36 -6.54 8.94
CA TYR A 1 12.01 -6.99 9.35
C TYR A 1 12.03 -7.61 10.75
N CYS A 2 10.89 -7.50 11.46
CA CYS A 2 10.73 -8.11 12.78
C CYS A 2 10.28 -9.55 12.64
N SER A 3 10.79 -10.42 13.51
CA SER A 3 10.43 -11.81 13.60
C SER A 3 10.34 -12.26 15.06
N VAL A 4 9.66 -13.35 15.31
CA VAL A 4 9.67 -14.07 16.58
C VAL A 4 10.15 -15.48 16.35
N SER A 5 10.81 -16.07 17.36
CA SER A 5 11.21 -17.48 17.34
C SER A 5 10.27 -18.26 18.26
N GLN A 6 9.53 -19.20 17.69
CA GLN A 6 8.65 -20.10 18.45
C GLN A 6 9.03 -21.56 18.15
N GLU A 7 9.28 -22.35 19.16
CA GLU A 7 9.62 -23.78 19.06
C GLU A 7 10.77 -24.09 18.05
N GLY A 8 11.68 -23.13 17.85
CA GLY A 8 12.82 -23.25 16.94
C GLY A 8 12.51 -22.83 15.49
N GLU A 9 11.29 -22.44 15.18
CA GLU A 9 10.92 -21.87 13.88
C GLU A 9 10.92 -20.35 13.94
N VAL A 10 11.46 -19.71 12.87
CA VAL A 10 11.46 -18.25 12.71
C VAL A 10 10.19 -17.85 11.96
N ARG A 11 9.39 -17.00 12.59
CA ARG A 11 8.20 -16.43 11.99
C ARG A 11 8.36 -14.93 11.80
N PHE A 12 8.36 -14.46 10.56
CA PHE A 12 8.31 -13.03 10.26
C PHE A 12 6.94 -12.44 10.62
N LEU A 13 6.95 -11.26 11.19
CA LEU A 13 5.74 -10.54 11.58
C LEU A 13 5.36 -9.54 10.50
N PRO A 14 4.14 -9.60 9.94
CA PRO A 14 3.60 -8.51 9.16
C PRO A 14 3.60 -7.20 9.95
N ASP A 15 3.86 -6.08 9.29
CA ASP A 15 4.06 -4.77 9.92
C ASP A 15 2.98 -4.41 10.97
N ARG A 16 1.72 -4.74 10.70
CA ARG A 16 0.59 -4.46 11.62
C ARG A 16 0.52 -5.37 12.87
N TYR A 17 1.35 -6.39 12.92
CA TYR A 17 1.48 -7.26 14.09
C TYR A 17 2.66 -6.89 14.97
N VAL A 18 3.38 -5.83 14.63
CA VAL A 18 4.37 -5.20 15.50
C VAL A 18 3.80 -3.88 16.01
N GLU A 19 3.74 -3.71 17.30
CA GLU A 19 3.30 -2.49 17.98
C GLU A 19 4.38 -1.98 18.92
N GLY A 20 4.47 -0.65 19.07
CA GLY A 20 5.43 0.00 19.94
C GLY A 20 5.14 1.49 20.04
N GLN A 21 6.13 2.25 20.52
CA GLN A 21 6.02 3.70 20.57
C GLN A 21 6.56 4.32 19.29
N CYS A 22 5.84 5.28 18.73
CA CYS A 22 6.25 5.99 17.51
C CYS A 22 7.58 6.74 17.74
N PRO A 23 8.59 6.57 16.87
CA PRO A 23 9.87 7.26 17.02
C PRO A 23 9.76 8.78 16.85
N GLU A 24 8.74 9.28 16.11
CA GLU A 24 8.58 10.69 15.80
C GLU A 24 7.72 11.46 16.82
N CYS A 25 6.61 10.89 17.27
CA CYS A 25 5.67 11.60 18.13
C CYS A 25 5.41 10.92 19.49
N SER A 26 6.12 9.84 19.78
CA SER A 26 5.98 9.06 21.03
C SER A 26 4.57 8.52 21.30
N HIS A 27 3.73 8.40 20.25
CA HIS A 27 2.41 7.80 20.39
C HIS A 27 2.53 6.32 20.77
N GLU A 28 1.90 5.91 21.87
CA GLU A 28 1.84 4.53 22.31
C GLU A 28 0.91 3.70 21.39
N GLY A 29 1.28 2.45 21.13
CA GLY A 29 0.52 1.56 20.24
C GLY A 29 0.63 1.91 18.76
N ALA A 30 1.69 2.61 18.36
CA ALA A 30 2.04 2.83 16.97
C ALA A 30 2.36 1.50 16.29
N ARG A 31 1.94 1.34 15.02
CA ARG A 31 2.12 0.10 14.25
C ARG A 31 3.36 0.15 13.38
N GLY A 32 3.82 -1.01 12.95
CA GLY A 32 5.13 -1.20 12.33
C GLY A 32 5.40 -0.55 10.99
N ASP A 33 4.44 0.09 10.34
CA ASP A 33 4.66 0.74 9.03
C ASP A 33 4.25 2.23 9.01
N GLN A 34 3.37 2.63 9.93
CA GLN A 34 2.83 3.99 9.95
C GLN A 34 2.24 4.33 11.32
N CYS A 35 2.44 5.54 11.78
CA CYS A 35 1.80 6.06 12.98
C CYS A 35 0.39 6.58 12.68
N ASP A 36 -0.63 6.02 13.32
CA ASP A 36 -2.03 6.47 13.18
C ASP A 36 -2.26 7.89 13.74
N SER A 37 -1.36 8.39 14.62
CA SER A 37 -1.46 9.71 15.23
C SER A 37 -0.86 10.80 14.35
N CYS A 38 0.43 10.71 14.01
CA CYS A 38 1.14 11.76 13.27
C CYS A 38 1.28 11.47 11.77
N GLY A 39 1.00 10.24 11.32
CA GLY A 39 1.16 9.82 9.94
C GLY A 39 2.60 9.55 9.50
N ALA A 40 3.57 9.57 10.42
CA ALA A 40 4.95 9.22 10.12
C ALA A 40 5.05 7.79 9.61
N THR A 41 5.94 7.57 8.65
CA THR A 41 6.26 6.24 8.10
C THR A 41 7.65 5.82 8.54
N TYR A 42 7.77 4.57 8.91
CA TYR A 42 9.00 3.95 9.41
C TYR A 42 8.96 2.44 9.18
N GLU A 43 10.08 1.79 9.36
CA GLU A 43 10.14 0.33 9.39
C GLU A 43 9.80 -0.18 10.79
N ALA A 44 9.23 -1.39 10.91
CA ALA A 44 8.78 -1.94 12.19
C ALA A 44 9.89 -2.00 13.28
N HIS A 45 11.15 -2.15 12.88
CA HIS A 45 12.29 -2.17 13.79
C HIS A 45 12.69 -0.77 14.32
N GLU A 46 12.18 0.30 13.73
CA GLU A 46 12.42 1.69 14.17
C GLU A 46 11.48 2.09 15.33
N LEU A 47 10.45 1.28 15.60
CA LEU A 47 9.58 1.48 16.79
C LEU A 47 10.40 1.40 18.09
N VAL A 48 10.04 2.25 19.03
CA VAL A 48 10.61 2.17 20.38
C VAL A 48 9.87 1.07 21.16
N ASN A 49 10.63 0.15 21.75
CA ASN A 49 10.09 -1.02 22.49
C ASN A 49 9.07 -1.83 21.67
N PRO A 50 9.45 -2.34 20.46
CA PRO A 50 8.55 -3.11 19.63
C PRO A 50 8.11 -4.40 20.33
N LYS A 51 6.84 -4.78 20.18
CA LYS A 51 6.26 -6.02 20.70
C LYS A 51 5.42 -6.70 19.65
N SER A 52 5.37 -8.02 19.71
CA SER A 52 4.44 -8.80 18.90
C SER A 52 3.03 -8.65 19.42
N LYS A 53 2.10 -8.30 18.55
CA LYS A 53 0.67 -8.28 18.88
C LYS A 53 0.07 -9.67 18.99
N LEU A 54 0.67 -10.66 18.30
CA LEU A 54 0.19 -12.04 18.30
C LEU A 54 0.64 -12.77 19.57
N ASP A 55 1.84 -12.45 20.05
CA ASP A 55 2.42 -13.03 21.26
C ASP A 55 3.26 -11.95 21.95
N PRO A 56 2.64 -11.18 22.88
CA PRO A 56 3.32 -10.07 23.57
C PRO A 56 4.48 -10.50 24.49
N GLU A 57 4.55 -11.79 24.85
CA GLU A 57 5.62 -12.34 25.70
C GLU A 57 6.83 -12.81 24.87
N SER A 58 6.70 -12.92 23.54
CA SER A 58 7.81 -13.28 22.68
C SER A 58 8.73 -12.08 22.43
N ASP A 59 10.03 -12.32 22.53
CA ASP A 59 11.04 -11.34 22.13
C ASP A 59 11.03 -11.14 20.61
N ILE A 60 11.11 -9.87 20.19
CA ILE A 60 11.24 -9.53 18.79
C ILE A 60 12.72 -9.53 18.39
N GLU A 61 13.04 -10.26 17.35
CA GLU A 61 14.34 -10.24 16.68
C GLU A 61 14.23 -9.46 15.36
N VAL A 62 15.26 -8.68 15.03
CA VAL A 62 15.39 -8.02 13.72
C VAL A 62 16.24 -8.89 12.80
N ARG A 63 15.71 -9.20 11.62
CA ARG A 63 16.38 -10.04 10.63
C ARG A 63 16.38 -9.38 9.27
N ASP A 64 17.44 -9.59 8.50
CA ASP A 64 17.50 -9.19 7.11
C ASP A 64 16.74 -10.19 6.24
N THR A 65 16.04 -9.66 5.26
CA THR A 65 15.34 -10.43 4.23
C THR A 65 15.28 -9.62 2.94
N GLU A 66 15.23 -10.30 1.81
CA GLU A 66 15.18 -9.65 0.49
C GLU A 66 13.73 -9.40 0.06
N HIS A 67 13.46 -8.20 -0.43
CA HIS A 67 12.14 -7.82 -0.92
C HIS A 67 12.23 -7.00 -2.21
N PHE A 68 11.17 -7.02 -2.99
CA PHE A 68 10.97 -6.03 -4.04
C PHE A 68 10.49 -4.72 -3.45
N PHE A 69 11.04 -3.61 -3.96
CA PHE A 69 10.67 -2.26 -3.55
C PHE A 69 10.14 -1.46 -4.73
N LEU A 70 8.97 -0.85 -4.56
CA LEU A 70 8.56 0.27 -5.40
C LEU A 70 9.42 1.48 -5.01
N ARG A 71 10.16 2.03 -5.97
CA ARG A 71 10.97 3.24 -5.78
C ARG A 71 10.06 4.47 -5.78
N LEU A 72 9.25 4.59 -4.74
CA LEU A 72 8.23 5.63 -4.63
C LEU A 72 8.81 7.05 -4.63
N ASN A 73 10.04 7.21 -4.15
CA ASN A 73 10.80 8.45 -4.21
C ASN A 73 11.01 8.98 -5.63
N ASP A 74 11.09 8.12 -6.64
CA ASP A 74 11.26 8.52 -8.04
C ASP A 74 10.02 9.27 -8.57
N PHE A 75 8.86 9.07 -7.93
CA PHE A 75 7.59 9.72 -8.26
C PHE A 75 7.32 10.98 -7.43
N GLN A 76 8.23 11.40 -6.55
CA GLN A 76 8.04 12.55 -5.63
C GLN A 76 7.51 13.80 -6.34
N SER A 77 8.13 14.20 -7.44
CA SER A 77 7.78 15.42 -8.17
C SER A 77 6.41 15.32 -8.86
N SER A 78 6.14 14.21 -9.53
CA SER A 78 4.86 13.97 -10.23
C SER A 78 3.70 13.88 -9.23
N LEU A 79 3.89 13.21 -8.10
CA LEU A 79 2.88 13.10 -7.05
C LEU A 79 2.63 14.43 -6.34
N SER A 80 3.67 15.27 -6.17
CA SER A 80 3.52 16.64 -5.63
C SER A 80 2.68 17.50 -6.57
N LEU A 81 2.91 17.40 -7.88
CA LEU A 81 2.11 18.10 -8.89
C LEU A 81 0.66 17.60 -8.87
N HIS A 82 0.45 16.28 -8.92
CA HIS A 82 -0.88 15.67 -8.85
C HIS A 82 -1.63 16.11 -7.58
N SER A 83 -0.98 16.08 -6.42
CA SER A 83 -1.58 16.52 -5.15
C SER A 83 -1.99 18.01 -5.21
N SER A 84 -1.16 18.86 -5.82
CA SER A 84 -1.45 20.29 -5.97
C SER A 84 -2.68 20.55 -6.86
N GLU A 85 -2.83 19.81 -7.94
CA GLU A 85 -3.98 19.89 -8.84
C GLU A 85 -5.30 19.44 -8.15
N LYS A 86 -5.21 18.48 -7.23
CA LYS A 86 -6.36 17.94 -6.47
C LYS A 86 -6.76 18.80 -5.26
N GLN A 87 -6.02 19.86 -4.94
CA GLN A 87 -6.27 20.73 -3.78
C GLN A 87 -7.72 21.24 -3.66
N LYS A 88 -8.38 21.48 -4.80
CA LYS A 88 -9.76 22.02 -4.82
C LYS A 88 -10.84 20.95 -4.61
N VAL A 89 -10.54 19.69 -4.91
CA VAL A 89 -11.54 18.60 -4.92
C VAL A 89 -11.39 17.65 -3.73
N TRP A 90 -10.17 17.50 -3.18
CA TRP A 90 -9.97 16.65 -2.01
C TRP A 90 -10.44 17.32 -0.72
N LYS A 91 -10.95 16.50 0.20
CA LYS A 91 -11.31 16.99 1.55
C LYS A 91 -10.09 17.46 2.32
N PRO A 92 -10.24 18.37 3.30
CA PRO A 92 -9.10 18.95 4.06
C PRO A 92 -8.19 17.92 4.71
N ASN A 93 -8.75 16.87 5.32
CA ASN A 93 -7.97 15.78 5.94
C ASN A 93 -7.16 14.96 4.92
N VAL A 94 -7.72 14.72 3.73
CA VAL A 94 -7.00 14.04 2.64
C VAL A 94 -5.82 14.88 2.18
N ARG A 95 -6.04 16.16 1.96
CA ARG A 95 -4.97 17.11 1.57
C ARG A 95 -3.85 17.17 2.61
N ALA A 96 -4.23 17.30 3.88
CA ALA A 96 -3.26 17.39 4.98
C ALA A 96 -2.40 16.15 5.09
N MET A 97 -2.99 14.95 5.03
CA MET A 97 -2.25 13.70 5.11
C MET A 97 -1.36 13.47 3.89
N SER A 98 -1.86 13.71 2.67
CA SER A 98 -1.07 13.57 1.44
C SER A 98 0.10 14.56 1.42
N LYS A 99 -0.14 15.81 1.82
CA LYS A 99 0.91 16.81 1.94
C LYS A 99 1.97 16.41 2.96
N ASN A 100 1.57 15.90 4.12
CA ASN A 100 2.52 15.46 5.14
C ASN A 100 3.47 14.37 4.61
N TRP A 101 2.94 13.37 3.92
CA TRP A 101 3.77 12.33 3.29
C TRP A 101 4.77 12.90 2.28
N LEU A 102 4.32 13.82 1.42
CA LEU A 102 5.17 14.46 0.42
C LEU A 102 6.23 15.38 1.06
N ASP A 103 5.88 16.13 2.10
CA ASP A 103 6.82 17.01 2.81
C ASP A 103 7.91 16.24 3.57
N MET A 104 7.58 15.08 4.12
CA MET A 104 8.55 14.19 4.77
C MET A 104 9.52 13.52 3.78
N GLY A 105 9.21 13.55 2.49
CA GLY A 105 9.92 12.85 1.44
C GLY A 105 9.51 11.38 1.35
N LEU A 106 9.20 10.95 0.14
CA LEU A 106 8.79 9.56 -0.11
C LEU A 106 10.01 8.63 -0.05
N ARG A 107 9.82 7.49 0.61
CA ARG A 107 10.82 6.42 0.70
C ARG A 107 10.41 5.23 -0.19
N PRO A 108 11.35 4.40 -0.68
CA PRO A 108 11.01 3.13 -1.31
C PRO A 108 10.13 2.29 -0.39
N ARG A 109 9.13 1.63 -0.94
CA ARG A 109 8.18 0.80 -0.17
C ARG A 109 8.26 -0.65 -0.62
N ALA A 110 8.47 -1.56 0.33
CA ALA A 110 8.47 -2.98 0.05
C ALA A 110 7.09 -3.46 -0.41
N VAL A 111 7.05 -4.11 -1.56
CA VAL A 111 5.82 -4.63 -2.19
C VAL A 111 5.65 -6.13 -2.02
N THR A 112 6.54 -6.77 -1.29
CA THR A 112 6.48 -8.18 -0.92
C THR A 112 6.57 -8.36 0.60
N ARG A 113 6.14 -9.53 1.10
CA ARG A 113 6.18 -9.89 2.52
C ARG A 113 6.55 -11.36 2.69
N ASP A 114 7.24 -11.68 3.76
CA ASP A 114 7.51 -13.06 4.21
C ASP A 114 6.28 -13.58 4.96
N ILE A 115 5.31 -14.07 4.21
CA ILE A 115 4.07 -14.64 4.74
C ILE A 115 3.65 -15.83 3.86
N GLU A 116 2.93 -16.76 4.44
CA GLU A 116 2.53 -18.00 3.76
C GLU A 116 1.33 -17.80 2.82
N TRP A 117 0.42 -16.88 3.17
CA TRP A 117 -0.83 -16.67 2.46
C TRP A 117 -0.78 -15.40 1.59
N GLY A 118 -1.29 -15.49 0.37
CA GLY A 118 -1.38 -14.37 -0.57
C GLY A 118 -0.97 -14.74 -2.00
N ILE A 119 -0.82 -13.74 -2.85
CA ILE A 119 -0.38 -13.90 -4.25
C ILE A 119 1.11 -14.23 -4.27
N THR A 120 1.48 -15.35 -4.86
CA THR A 120 2.87 -15.80 -5.02
C THR A 120 3.64 -14.88 -5.96
N ILE A 121 4.94 -14.77 -5.73
CA ILE A 121 5.84 -14.04 -6.62
C ILE A 121 6.10 -14.93 -7.85
N PRO A 122 5.90 -14.43 -9.08
CA PRO A 122 6.06 -15.22 -10.31
C PRO A 122 7.55 -15.36 -10.72
N LEU A 123 8.39 -15.77 -9.77
CA LEU A 123 9.81 -16.04 -9.98
C LEU A 123 10.14 -17.42 -9.48
N GLU A 124 11.11 -18.07 -10.16
CA GLU A 124 11.67 -19.33 -9.73
C GLU A 124 12.71 -19.11 -8.61
N GLY A 125 12.80 -20.06 -7.69
CA GLY A 125 13.73 -20.04 -6.56
C GLY A 125 13.02 -20.18 -5.23
N GLU A 126 13.62 -20.92 -4.28
CA GLU A 126 13.02 -21.21 -2.97
C GLU A 126 12.78 -19.92 -2.16
N ASP A 127 13.69 -18.95 -2.26
CA ASP A 127 13.59 -17.69 -1.53
C ASP A 127 12.34 -16.88 -1.90
N TRP A 128 11.88 -16.97 -3.16
CA TRP A 128 10.68 -16.27 -3.63
C TRP A 128 9.38 -17.04 -3.35
N GLN A 129 9.45 -18.35 -3.21
CA GLN A 129 8.27 -19.18 -2.92
C GLN A 129 7.73 -18.95 -1.50
N SER A 130 8.56 -18.56 -0.56
CA SER A 130 8.18 -18.18 0.81
C SER A 130 7.55 -16.79 0.92
N LYS A 131 7.57 -15.99 -0.17
CA LYS A 131 7.13 -14.61 -0.18
C LYS A 131 5.82 -14.42 -0.94
N ARG A 132 5.09 -13.37 -0.58
CA ARG A 132 3.82 -12.98 -1.21
C ARG A 132 3.84 -11.51 -1.56
N VAL A 133 3.05 -11.15 -2.57
CA VAL A 133 2.76 -9.73 -2.86
C VAL A 133 2.03 -9.12 -1.67
N TYR A 134 2.45 -7.94 -1.28
CA TYR A 134 1.82 -7.20 -0.17
C TYR A 134 0.39 -6.81 -0.53
N VAL A 135 -0.56 -7.29 0.25
CA VAL A 135 -1.99 -7.16 -0.04
C VAL A 135 -2.44 -5.70 -0.26
N TRP A 136 -1.94 -4.76 0.51
CA TRP A 136 -2.34 -3.35 0.35
C TRP A 136 -1.74 -2.68 -0.89
N PHE A 137 -0.63 -3.20 -1.39
CA PHE A 137 -0.06 -2.75 -2.66
C PHE A 137 -0.90 -3.24 -3.85
N GLU A 138 -1.31 -4.51 -3.83
CA GLU A 138 -2.11 -5.07 -4.93
C GLU A 138 -3.60 -4.68 -4.85
N ALA A 139 -4.14 -4.47 -3.65
CA ALA A 139 -5.57 -4.22 -3.43
C ALA A 139 -6.08 -2.95 -4.13
N VAL A 140 -5.26 -1.89 -4.21
CA VAL A 140 -5.65 -0.65 -4.90
C VAL A 140 -5.83 -0.86 -6.41
N GLN A 141 -5.18 -1.84 -7.01
CA GLN A 141 -5.34 -2.21 -8.41
C GLN A 141 -6.66 -2.97 -8.66
N GLY A 142 -7.30 -3.43 -7.59
CA GLY A 142 -8.58 -4.15 -7.66
C GLY A 142 -9.68 -3.36 -8.34
N TYR A 143 -9.70 -2.03 -8.19
CA TYR A 143 -10.66 -1.17 -8.89
C TYR A 143 -10.54 -1.30 -10.41
N TYR A 144 -9.32 -1.21 -10.92
CA TYR A 144 -9.02 -1.37 -12.34
C TYR A 144 -9.29 -2.79 -12.83
N SER A 145 -8.85 -3.78 -12.06
CA SER A 145 -9.08 -5.21 -12.38
C SER A 145 -10.57 -5.54 -12.44
N CYS A 146 -11.38 -5.01 -11.52
CA CYS A 146 -12.83 -5.19 -11.54
C CYS A 146 -13.46 -4.58 -12.79
N ALA A 147 -13.02 -3.41 -13.23
CA ALA A 147 -13.52 -2.79 -14.45
C ALA A 147 -13.20 -3.65 -15.69
N ARG A 148 -12.01 -4.22 -15.76
CA ARG A 148 -11.61 -5.12 -16.84
C ARG A 148 -12.38 -6.43 -16.83
N ILE A 149 -12.57 -7.04 -15.65
CA ILE A 149 -13.38 -8.25 -15.49
C ILE A 149 -14.83 -7.98 -15.90
N TRP A 150 -15.39 -6.83 -15.51
CA TRP A 150 -16.72 -6.42 -15.91
C TRP A 150 -16.83 -6.31 -17.44
N ALA A 151 -15.90 -5.63 -18.10
CA ALA A 151 -15.90 -5.48 -19.56
C ALA A 151 -15.82 -6.85 -20.26
N SER A 152 -14.89 -7.71 -19.84
CA SER A 152 -14.69 -9.02 -20.43
C SER A 152 -15.90 -9.96 -20.26
N ARG A 153 -16.53 -9.96 -19.09
CA ARG A 153 -17.61 -10.94 -18.77
C ARG A 153 -19.01 -10.44 -19.05
N ILE A 154 -19.30 -9.20 -18.67
CA ILE A 154 -20.66 -8.66 -18.69
C ILE A 154 -20.90 -7.83 -19.93
N ALA A 155 -20.05 -6.86 -20.22
CA ALA A 155 -20.25 -5.97 -21.36
C ALA A 155 -20.23 -6.77 -22.68
N SER A 156 -19.29 -7.69 -22.85
CA SER A 156 -19.21 -8.55 -24.03
C SER A 156 -20.42 -9.45 -24.20
N SER A 157 -20.90 -10.08 -23.10
CA SER A 157 -22.07 -10.97 -23.14
C SER A 157 -23.39 -10.24 -23.31
N ALA A 158 -23.49 -8.99 -22.85
CA ALA A 158 -24.68 -8.15 -22.98
C ALA A 158 -24.72 -7.39 -24.33
N GLY A 159 -23.73 -7.57 -25.21
CA GLY A 159 -23.65 -6.86 -26.48
C GLY A 159 -23.38 -5.36 -26.34
N HIS A 160 -22.59 -4.97 -25.31
CA HIS A 160 -22.15 -3.59 -25.17
C HIS A 160 -21.36 -3.16 -26.40
N PRO A 161 -21.56 -1.92 -26.93
CA PRO A 161 -20.93 -1.47 -28.19
C PRO A 161 -19.39 -1.56 -28.15
N ASP A 162 -18.78 -1.32 -27.01
CA ASP A 162 -17.32 -1.38 -26.83
C ASP A 162 -16.82 -2.77 -26.39
N GLY A 163 -17.74 -3.72 -26.10
CA GLY A 163 -17.37 -5.10 -25.75
C GLY A 163 -16.36 -5.20 -24.61
N GLU A 164 -15.25 -5.89 -24.89
CA GLU A 164 -14.15 -6.07 -23.92
C GLU A 164 -13.40 -4.79 -23.59
N ASP A 165 -13.51 -3.76 -24.42
CA ASP A 165 -12.87 -2.46 -24.24
C ASP A 165 -13.74 -1.45 -23.48
N ALA A 166 -14.95 -1.84 -23.06
CA ALA A 166 -15.89 -0.96 -22.34
C ALA A 166 -15.30 -0.33 -21.07
N TRP A 167 -14.27 -0.95 -20.46
CA TRP A 167 -13.55 -0.41 -19.30
C TRP A 167 -12.80 0.89 -19.62
N ILE A 168 -12.38 1.12 -20.88
CA ILE A 168 -11.59 2.28 -21.33
C ILE A 168 -12.32 3.58 -21.00
N ASN A 169 -13.62 3.64 -21.27
CA ASN A 169 -14.45 4.82 -21.01
C ASN A 169 -14.50 5.25 -19.54
N TRP A 170 -14.14 4.33 -18.62
CA TRP A 170 -14.13 4.59 -17.18
C TRP A 170 -12.75 4.88 -16.62
N TRP A 171 -11.68 4.65 -17.41
CA TRP A 171 -10.31 4.74 -16.89
C TRP A 171 -9.38 5.63 -17.71
N GLN A 172 -9.67 5.83 -18.98
CA GLN A 172 -8.81 6.62 -19.85
C GLN A 172 -9.46 7.97 -20.20
N VAL A 173 -8.58 8.92 -20.55
CA VAL A 173 -9.02 10.20 -21.11
C VAL A 173 -9.62 9.95 -22.49
N SER A 174 -10.82 10.47 -22.75
CA SER A 174 -11.48 10.35 -24.04
C SER A 174 -10.72 11.10 -25.15
N GLU A 175 -11.01 10.80 -26.40
CA GLU A 175 -10.47 11.53 -27.56
C GLU A 175 -10.83 13.02 -27.53
N THR A 176 -11.93 13.39 -26.86
CA THR A 176 -12.37 14.77 -26.65
C THR A 176 -11.67 15.45 -25.47
N GLY A 177 -10.76 14.76 -24.78
CA GLY A 177 -10.02 15.27 -23.63
C GLY A 177 -10.78 15.22 -22.30
N GLU A 178 -11.94 14.58 -22.24
CA GLU A 178 -12.69 14.37 -21.00
C GLU A 178 -12.09 13.23 -20.21
N SER A 179 -11.85 13.47 -18.92
CA SER A 179 -11.32 12.47 -17.97
C SER A 179 -12.44 11.91 -17.12
N PRO A 180 -12.49 10.58 -16.92
CA PRO A 180 -13.40 9.98 -15.96
C PRO A 180 -13.19 10.53 -14.55
N LYS A 181 -14.26 10.72 -13.80
CA LYS A 181 -14.21 11.15 -12.41
C LYS A 181 -14.32 9.95 -11.48
N HIS A 182 -13.24 9.67 -10.76
CA HIS A 182 -13.23 8.62 -9.72
C HIS A 182 -13.51 9.20 -8.34
N ILE A 183 -14.38 8.54 -7.57
CA ILE A 183 -14.72 8.91 -6.20
C ILE A 183 -14.49 7.68 -5.33
N TYR A 184 -13.55 7.80 -4.37
CA TYR A 184 -13.21 6.73 -3.44
C TYR A 184 -13.77 7.02 -2.04
N PHE A 185 -14.43 6.04 -1.44
CA PHE A 185 -14.87 6.08 -0.05
C PHE A 185 -13.96 5.16 0.76
N MET A 186 -13.24 5.71 1.73
CA MET A 186 -12.21 4.98 2.46
C MET A 186 -12.05 5.46 3.90
N GLY A 187 -11.48 4.62 4.75
CA GLY A 187 -10.97 5.00 6.05
C GLY A 187 -9.73 5.89 5.97
N LYS A 188 -9.41 6.57 7.07
CA LYS A 188 -8.27 7.50 7.16
C LYS A 188 -6.93 6.83 6.81
N ASP A 189 -6.73 5.61 7.27
CA ASP A 189 -5.52 4.81 7.06
C ASP A 189 -5.29 4.41 5.59
N ASN A 190 -6.32 4.44 4.76
CA ASN A 190 -6.22 4.14 3.34
C ASN A 190 -5.94 5.37 2.46
N ILE A 191 -5.90 6.57 3.02
CA ILE A 191 -5.62 7.80 2.25
C ILE A 191 -4.30 7.69 1.48
N PRO A 192 -3.15 7.31 2.08
CA PRO A 192 -1.89 7.22 1.36
C PRO A 192 -1.91 6.22 0.21
N PHE A 193 -2.64 5.11 0.35
CA PHE A 193 -2.77 4.13 -0.74
C PHE A 193 -3.51 4.71 -1.95
N HIS A 194 -4.43 5.64 -1.75
CA HIS A 194 -5.22 6.22 -2.84
C HIS A 194 -4.65 7.53 -3.39
N THR A 195 -3.87 8.26 -2.59
CA THR A 195 -3.35 9.57 -3.00
C THR A 195 -1.87 9.55 -3.38
N ILE A 196 -1.15 8.50 -2.99
CA ILE A 196 0.30 8.36 -3.22
C ILE A 196 0.59 7.06 -3.99
N ILE A 197 0.23 5.89 -3.43
CA ILE A 197 0.58 4.59 -4.03
C ILE A 197 -0.17 4.38 -5.34
N TRP A 198 -1.49 4.51 -5.35
CA TRP A 198 -2.31 4.29 -6.54
C TRP A 198 -1.96 5.20 -7.72
N PRO A 199 -1.74 6.51 -7.54
CA PRO A 199 -1.28 7.36 -8.64
C PRO A 199 0.16 7.08 -9.12
N ALA A 200 0.97 6.36 -8.35
CA ALA A 200 2.35 6.00 -8.71
C ALA A 200 2.45 4.72 -9.57
N ILE A 201 1.44 3.85 -9.55
CA ILE A 201 1.39 2.58 -10.27
C ILE A 201 0.39 2.60 -11.43
#